data_d58953a1c5a4d726a54a50582ff1810f
#
_entry.id   d58953a1c5a4d726a54a50582ff1810f
#
_cell.length_a   1.000
_cell.length_b   1.000
_cell.length_c   1.000
_cell.angle_alpha   90.00
_cell.angle_beta   90.00
_cell.angle_gamma   90.00
#
_symmetry.space_group_name_H-M   'P 1'
#
loop_
_entity.id
_entity.type
_entity.pdbx_description
1 polymer ?
#
loop_
_entity_poly.entity_id
_entity_poly.type
_entity_poly.pdbx_seq_one_letter_code
_entity_poly.pdbx_strand_id
1 'polypeptide(L)'
;MNSNELSRREFLKRILALSAAAAMPTILTKNTLTAARPKPRIVGPNERVNLACCGIGNQGLFDIRELYKTGEANIVAFCDVDMGAPQTLPILKQFPNVPRFQDFRTMFDKMGSQIDAVLVSVPDFS
;
A
#
# COMPACT_ATOMS: atom_id res chain seq x y z
N MET A 1 -24.63 -41.70 11.98
CA MET A 1 -23.36 -41.29 11.37
C MET A 1 -23.65 -40.62 10.04
N ASN A 2 -23.37 -39.35 9.99
CA ASN A 2 -23.65 -38.56 8.78
C ASN A 2 -22.61 -38.87 7.71
N SER A 3 -23.05 -39.57 6.70
CA SER A 3 -22.27 -39.83 5.48
C SER A 3 -21.85 -38.56 4.71
N ASN A 4 -22.25 -37.40 5.23
CA ASN A 4 -21.96 -36.11 4.61
C ASN A 4 -20.76 -35.36 5.20
N GLU A 5 -20.14 -35.89 6.24
CA GLU A 5 -18.91 -35.35 6.74
C GLU A 5 -17.75 -35.80 5.85
N LEU A 6 -17.51 -34.98 4.84
CA LEU A 6 -16.28 -35.10 4.08
C LEU A 6 -15.09 -34.74 4.98
N SER A 7 -14.16 -35.69 5.11
CA SER A 7 -12.91 -35.36 5.80
C SER A 7 -12.25 -34.14 5.13
N ARG A 8 -11.55 -33.32 5.91
CA ARG A 8 -10.80 -32.17 5.38
C ARG A 8 -9.91 -32.55 4.22
N ARG A 9 -9.40 -33.78 4.25
CA ARG A 9 -8.54 -34.33 3.20
C ARG A 9 -9.27 -34.54 1.88
N GLU A 10 -10.51 -35.06 1.94
CA GLU A 10 -11.34 -35.28 0.76
C GLU A 10 -11.89 -33.97 0.20
N PHE A 11 -12.23 -33.03 1.07
CA PHE A 11 -12.63 -31.68 0.67
C PHE A 11 -11.52 -30.97 -0.10
N LEU A 12 -10.28 -31.02 0.39
CA LEU A 12 -9.12 -30.46 -0.30
C LEU A 12 -8.85 -31.15 -1.64
N LYS A 13 -8.99 -32.47 -1.71
CA LYS A 13 -8.86 -33.22 -2.97
C LYS A 13 -9.92 -32.82 -3.99
N ARG A 14 -11.15 -32.60 -3.56
CA ARG A 14 -12.23 -32.15 -4.43
C ARG A 14 -12.03 -30.72 -4.92
N ILE A 15 -11.56 -29.83 -4.07
CA ILE A 15 -11.19 -28.46 -4.48
C ILE A 15 -10.04 -28.48 -5.49
N LEU A 16 -9.02 -29.29 -5.28
CA LEU A 16 -7.91 -29.46 -6.20
C LEU A 16 -8.37 -30.05 -7.54
N ALA A 17 -9.24 -31.06 -7.51
CA ALA A 17 -9.81 -31.65 -8.73
C ALA A 17 -10.72 -30.67 -9.48
N LEU A 18 -11.53 -29.88 -8.78
CA LEU A 18 -12.33 -28.81 -9.34
C LEU A 18 -11.48 -27.69 -9.91
N SER A 19 -10.40 -27.34 -9.24
CA SER A 19 -9.44 -26.35 -9.75
C SER A 19 -8.74 -26.82 -11.01
N ALA A 20 -8.39 -28.10 -11.08
CA ALA A 20 -7.78 -28.71 -12.26
C ALA A 20 -8.76 -28.87 -13.42
N ALA A 21 -10.02 -29.23 -13.13
CA ALA A 21 -11.08 -29.35 -14.13
C ALA A 21 -11.64 -28.00 -14.58
N ALA A 22 -11.66 -27.04 -13.70
CA ALA A 22 -12.05 -25.65 -13.97
C ALA A 22 -10.90 -24.82 -14.55
N ALA A 23 -9.85 -25.45 -15.00
CA ALA A 23 -8.79 -24.78 -15.72
C ALA A 23 -9.29 -24.22 -17.07
N MET A 24 -10.20 -23.31 -16.97
CA MET A 24 -10.45 -22.28 -17.94
C MET A 24 -9.40 -21.18 -17.70
N PRO A 25 -8.16 -21.42 -18.09
CA PRO A 25 -7.03 -20.71 -17.52
C PRO A 25 -6.95 -19.28 -17.99
N THR A 26 -7.62 -18.94 -19.08
CA THR A 26 -7.46 -17.64 -19.71
C THR A 26 -8.15 -16.50 -18.97
N ILE A 27 -9.31 -16.74 -18.35
CA ILE A 27 -10.04 -15.69 -17.62
C ILE A 27 -9.47 -15.51 -16.21
N LEU A 28 -9.20 -16.61 -15.53
CA LEU A 28 -8.60 -16.61 -14.18
C LEU A 28 -7.17 -16.08 -14.20
N THR A 29 -6.40 -16.40 -15.24
CA THR A 29 -5.02 -15.93 -15.38
C THR A 29 -4.94 -14.42 -15.59
N LYS A 30 -5.84 -13.85 -16.39
CA LYS A 30 -5.89 -12.39 -16.56
C LYS A 30 -6.22 -11.67 -15.27
N ASN A 31 -7.20 -12.15 -14.53
CA ASN A 31 -7.59 -11.54 -13.26
C ASN A 31 -6.53 -11.75 -12.18
N THR A 32 -5.87 -12.88 -12.16
CA THR A 32 -4.79 -13.17 -11.22
C THR A 32 -3.55 -12.34 -11.54
N LEU A 33 -3.24 -12.12 -12.81
CA LEU A 33 -2.12 -11.27 -13.22
C LEU A 33 -2.36 -9.80 -12.91
N THR A 34 -3.61 -9.31 -13.02
CA THR A 34 -3.97 -7.94 -12.64
C THR A 34 -4.00 -7.75 -11.12
N ALA A 35 -4.24 -8.82 -10.35
CA ALA A 35 -4.17 -8.83 -8.91
C ALA A 35 -2.76 -9.15 -8.37
N ALA A 36 -1.80 -9.47 -9.23
CA ALA A 36 -0.41 -9.71 -8.83
C ALA A 36 0.17 -8.44 -8.19
N ARG A 37 0.66 -8.59 -6.97
CA ARG A 37 1.36 -7.50 -6.28
C ARG A 37 2.58 -7.11 -7.10
N PRO A 38 2.79 -5.81 -7.34
CA PRO A 38 4.02 -5.36 -7.99
C PRO A 38 5.22 -5.84 -7.17
N LYS A 39 6.28 -6.25 -7.86
CA LYS A 39 7.52 -6.64 -7.19
C LYS A 39 8.06 -5.46 -6.39
N PRO A 40 8.45 -5.66 -5.14
CA PRO A 40 9.05 -4.60 -4.36
C PRO A 40 10.33 -4.10 -5.03
N ARG A 41 10.50 -2.79 -5.04
CA ARG A 41 11.74 -2.18 -5.51
C ARG A 41 12.86 -2.51 -4.49
N ILE A 42 13.98 -2.98 -4.99
CA ILE A 42 15.17 -3.16 -4.16
C ILE A 42 15.90 -1.82 -4.13
N VAL A 43 16.00 -1.22 -2.95
CA VAL A 43 16.70 0.04 -2.75
C VAL A 43 18.18 -0.27 -2.50
N GLY A 44 19.04 0.25 -3.37
CA GLY A 44 20.48 0.14 -3.20
C GLY A 44 21.02 1.02 -2.06
N PRO A 45 22.23 0.75 -1.56
CA PRO A 45 22.79 1.46 -0.40
C PRO A 45 23.01 2.97 -0.63
N ASN A 46 23.09 3.41 -1.88
CA ASN A 46 23.26 4.82 -2.26
C ASN A 46 21.98 5.45 -2.84
N GLU A 47 20.88 4.73 -2.82
CA GLU A 47 19.60 5.21 -3.33
C GLU A 47 18.74 5.75 -2.19
N ARG A 48 17.98 6.80 -2.50
CA ARG A 48 16.98 7.33 -1.56
C ARG A 48 15.77 6.42 -1.48
N VAL A 49 15.22 6.31 -0.28
CA VAL A 49 13.96 5.59 -0.03
C VAL A 49 12.78 6.43 -0.51
N ASN A 50 11.93 5.87 -1.34
CA ASN A 50 10.68 6.53 -1.72
C ASN A 50 9.65 6.37 -0.61
N LEU A 51 9.38 7.46 0.08
CA LEU A 51 8.56 7.52 1.29
C LEU A 51 7.18 8.08 0.99
N ALA A 52 6.15 7.33 1.31
CA ALA A 52 4.78 7.84 1.39
C ALA A 52 4.47 8.20 2.84
N CYS A 53 3.70 9.26 3.06
CA CYS A 53 3.41 9.77 4.40
C CYS A 53 1.91 9.79 4.63
N CYS A 54 1.44 9.04 5.64
CA CYS A 54 0.06 9.02 6.12
C CYS A 54 -0.03 9.78 7.43
N GLY A 55 -0.86 10.85 7.46
CA GLY A 55 -0.90 11.80 8.55
C GLY A 55 0.21 12.85 8.39
N ILE A 56 -0.12 14.00 7.85
CA ILE A 56 0.86 15.03 7.45
C ILE A 56 0.76 16.31 8.27
N GLY A 57 -0.18 16.39 9.19
CA GLY A 57 -0.34 17.52 10.09
C GLY A 57 0.33 17.30 11.45
N ASN A 58 0.57 18.36 12.19
CA ASN A 58 1.13 18.33 13.55
C ASN A 58 2.41 17.48 13.66
N GLN A 59 2.32 16.33 14.35
CA GLN A 59 3.46 15.44 14.51
C GLN A 59 3.98 14.91 13.16
N GLY A 60 3.09 14.57 12.23
CA GLY A 60 3.47 14.13 10.89
C GLY A 60 4.29 15.16 10.13
N LEU A 61 3.95 16.44 10.24
CA LEU A 61 4.73 17.53 9.67
C LEU A 61 6.18 17.54 10.20
N PHE A 62 6.34 17.40 11.50
CA PHE A 62 7.65 17.35 12.13
C PHE A 62 8.44 16.13 11.66
N ASP A 63 7.86 14.95 11.72
CA ASP A 63 8.50 13.69 11.33
C ASP A 63 8.94 13.71 9.86
N ILE A 64 8.09 14.21 8.96
CA ILE A 64 8.41 14.33 7.53
C ILE A 64 9.61 15.26 7.32
N ARG A 65 9.64 16.40 7.98
CA ARG A 65 10.73 17.36 7.87
C ARG A 65 12.04 16.78 8.37
N GLU A 66 12.02 16.08 9.49
CA GLU A 66 13.21 15.45 10.06
C GLU A 66 13.75 14.34 9.13
N LEU A 67 12.89 13.49 8.61
CA LEU A 67 13.30 12.46 7.64
C LEU A 67 13.83 13.06 6.34
N TYR A 68 13.19 14.10 5.84
CA TYR A 68 13.64 14.78 4.64
C TYR A 68 15.02 15.44 4.79
N LYS A 69 15.32 16.00 5.95
CA LYS A 69 16.63 16.59 6.26
C LYS A 69 17.78 15.60 6.19
N THR A 70 17.53 14.30 6.41
CA THR A 70 18.58 13.27 6.31
C THR A 70 19.15 13.16 4.90
N GLY A 71 18.41 13.59 3.89
CA GLY A 71 18.76 13.43 2.47
C GLY A 71 18.59 12.02 1.93
N GLU A 72 18.11 11.08 2.73
CA GLU A 72 17.97 9.67 2.38
C GLU A 72 16.56 9.29 1.93
N ALA A 73 15.60 10.20 2.05
CA ALA A 73 14.21 9.98 1.68
C ALA A 73 13.74 10.91 0.55
N ASN A 74 13.05 10.36 -0.42
CA ASN A 74 12.23 11.09 -1.38
C ASN A 74 10.79 11.02 -0.93
N ILE A 75 10.14 12.14 -0.76
CA ILE A 75 8.70 12.18 -0.46
C ILE A 75 7.93 12.02 -1.76
N VAL A 76 7.23 10.89 -1.90
CA VAL A 76 6.56 10.52 -3.17
C VAL A 76 5.05 10.61 -3.11
N ALA A 77 4.44 10.57 -1.92
CA ALA A 77 3.00 10.68 -1.75
C ALA A 77 2.62 11.18 -0.36
N PHE A 78 1.54 11.93 -0.29
CA PHE A 78 0.89 12.35 0.94
C PHE A 78 -0.52 11.73 1.03
N CYS A 79 -0.88 11.25 2.21
CA CYS A 79 -2.21 10.79 2.52
C CYS A 79 -2.68 11.38 3.84
N ASP A 80 -3.80 12.06 3.81
CA ASP A 80 -4.46 12.58 5.02
C ASP A 80 -5.95 12.70 4.75
N VAL A 81 -6.75 12.37 5.73
CA VAL A 81 -8.23 12.45 5.61
C VAL A 81 -8.70 13.89 5.46
N ASP A 82 -7.92 14.85 5.93
CA ASP A 82 -8.22 16.28 5.84
C ASP A 82 -7.06 17.07 5.23
N MET A 83 -6.96 17.03 3.93
CA MET A 83 -5.95 17.78 3.16
C MET A 83 -6.13 19.30 3.21
N GLY A 84 -7.30 19.76 3.61
CA GLY A 84 -7.61 21.19 3.73
C GLY A 84 -7.39 21.77 5.13
N ALA A 85 -7.05 20.94 6.09
CA ALA A 85 -6.85 21.37 7.47
C ALA A 85 -5.67 22.34 7.59
N PRO A 86 -5.76 23.36 8.46
CA PRO A 86 -4.67 24.34 8.64
C PRO A 86 -3.32 23.71 8.98
N GLN A 87 -3.33 22.60 9.73
CA GLN A 87 -2.12 21.88 10.13
C GLN A 87 -1.43 21.14 8.98
N THR A 88 -2.14 20.85 7.88
CA THR A 88 -1.57 20.19 6.69
C THR A 88 -1.00 21.16 5.68
N LEU A 89 -1.46 22.39 5.66
CA LEU A 89 -1.06 23.40 4.66
C LEU A 89 0.45 23.67 4.61
N PRO A 90 1.19 23.76 5.72
CA PRO A 90 2.63 24.04 5.67
C PRO A 90 3.41 22.99 4.89
N ILE A 91 3.12 21.71 5.09
CA ILE A 91 3.82 20.64 4.38
C ILE A 91 3.41 20.58 2.90
N LEU A 92 2.15 20.86 2.60
CA LEU A 92 1.67 20.90 1.23
C LEU A 92 2.29 22.06 0.43
N LYS A 93 2.58 23.17 1.07
CA LYS A 93 3.31 24.30 0.47
C LYS A 93 4.77 23.99 0.26
N GLN A 94 5.38 23.26 1.17
CA GLN A 94 6.79 22.86 1.07
C GLN A 94 7.01 21.85 -0.07
N PHE A 95 6.04 20.99 -0.33
CA PHE A 95 6.08 19.94 -1.37
C PHE A 95 4.88 20.06 -2.33
N PRO A 96 4.82 21.09 -3.17
CA PRO A 96 3.63 21.37 -3.97
C PRO A 96 3.37 20.33 -5.07
N ASN A 97 4.40 19.61 -5.51
CA ASN A 97 4.31 18.66 -6.62
C ASN A 97 4.07 17.21 -6.17
N VAL A 98 4.05 16.95 -4.88
CA VAL A 98 3.82 15.60 -4.35
C VAL A 98 2.33 15.24 -4.47
N PRO A 99 1.99 14.08 -5.07
CA PRO A 99 0.60 13.61 -5.15
C PRO A 99 -0.07 13.48 -3.78
N ARG A 100 -1.35 13.83 -3.72
CA ARG A 100 -2.15 13.89 -2.50
C ARG A 100 -3.31 12.92 -2.58
N PHE A 101 -3.54 12.20 -1.50
CA PHE A 101 -4.61 11.22 -1.38
C PHE A 101 -5.34 11.39 -0.06
N GLN A 102 -6.66 11.21 -0.06
CA GLN A 102 -7.47 11.18 1.17
C GLN A 102 -7.68 9.76 1.68
N ASP A 103 -7.47 8.77 0.82
CA ASP A 103 -7.60 7.34 1.13
C ASP A 103 -6.28 6.64 0.81
N PHE A 104 -5.68 6.00 1.82
CA PHE A 104 -4.43 5.27 1.66
C PHE A 104 -4.55 4.08 0.70
N ARG A 105 -5.73 3.50 0.58
CA ARG A 105 -5.99 2.39 -0.37
C ARG A 105 -5.81 2.86 -1.80
N THR A 106 -6.40 4.02 -2.13
CA THR A 106 -6.23 4.66 -3.43
C THR A 106 -4.79 5.03 -3.70
N MET A 107 -4.08 5.51 -2.69
CA MET A 107 -2.64 5.79 -2.79
C MET A 107 -1.85 4.53 -3.16
N PHE A 108 -2.07 3.42 -2.46
CA PHE A 108 -1.39 2.17 -2.76
C PHE A 108 -1.78 1.58 -4.11
N ASP A 109 -3.04 1.69 -4.50
CA ASP A 109 -3.49 1.21 -5.81
C ASP A 109 -2.79 1.95 -6.97
N LYS A 110 -2.61 3.25 -6.82
CA LYS A 110 -2.00 4.10 -7.86
C LYS A 110 -0.48 4.13 -7.81
N MET A 111 0.12 4.08 -6.63
CA MET A 111 1.53 4.37 -6.43
C MET A 111 2.30 3.27 -5.70
N GLY A 112 1.68 2.14 -5.37
CA GLY A 112 2.30 1.09 -4.56
C GLY A 112 3.65 0.59 -5.11
N SER A 113 3.81 0.52 -6.43
CA SER A 113 5.06 0.12 -7.07
C SER A 113 6.20 1.14 -6.90
N GLN A 114 5.88 2.38 -6.57
CA GLN A 114 6.85 3.47 -6.38
C GLN A 114 7.18 3.73 -4.92
N ILE A 115 6.46 3.11 -3.99
CA ILE A 115 6.61 3.32 -2.55
C ILE A 115 7.50 2.23 -1.96
N ASP A 116 8.57 2.63 -1.31
CA ASP A 116 9.48 1.71 -0.61
C ASP A 116 9.16 1.61 0.88
N ALA A 117 8.71 2.69 1.49
CA ALA A 117 8.37 2.77 2.90
C ALA A 117 7.20 3.74 3.14
N VAL A 118 6.54 3.58 4.26
CA VAL A 118 5.42 4.45 4.67
C VAL A 118 5.68 4.97 6.08
N LEU A 119 5.61 6.28 6.22
CA LEU A 119 5.54 6.94 7.52
C LEU A 119 4.07 7.03 7.92
N VAL A 120 3.73 6.56 9.11
CA VAL A 120 2.37 6.63 9.65
C VAL A 120 2.39 7.45 10.92
N SER A 121 1.84 8.66 10.86
CA SER A 121 1.78 9.61 11.98
C SER A 121 0.33 10.04 12.21
N VAL A 122 -0.55 9.05 12.39
CA VAL A 122 -1.98 9.26 12.66
C VAL A 122 -2.25 9.15 14.16
N PRO A 123 -3.32 9.80 14.68
CA PRO A 123 -3.70 9.65 16.09
C PRO A 123 -4.05 8.21 16.45
N ASP A 124 -3.73 7.81 17.68
CA ASP A 124 -3.97 6.44 18.19
C ASP A 124 -5.45 6.04 18.24
N PHE A 125 -6.33 7.02 18.25
CA PHE A 125 -7.79 6.82 18.32
C PHE A 125 -8.48 6.89 16.96
N SER A 126 -7.75 6.90 15.91
CA SER A 126 -8.30 6.98 14.54
C SER A 126 -8.81 5.63 14.04
#